data_4e306ac460cfcb9e98e06807ab89af9c
#
_entry.id   4e306ac460cfcb9e98e06807ab89af9c
#
_cell.length_a   1.000
_cell.length_b   1.000
_cell.length_c   1.000
_cell.angle_alpha   90.00
_cell.angle_beta   90.00
_cell.angle_gamma   90.00
#
_symmetry.space_group_name_H-M   'P 1'
#
loop_
_entity.id
_entity.type
_entity.pdbx_description
1 polymer ?
#
loop_
_entity_poly.entity_id
_entity_poly.type
_entity_poly.pdbx_seq_one_letter_code
_entity_poly.pdbx_strand_id
1 'polypeptide(L)'
;MYVFSGWNNLKDILTALDDNGFTTINHIIWKYQFGVVTSKKFVTSHYHCIFVCKDEKKHKFFPYSRFKKEAKTPDGQSLHYRDKEDVWIINREYWTGDDKTPTKLPAEIIKKILQYSSERNDLILDPFLGSGQVAVISKMLGRKYLGFEIVKQYYNFASKRLQKNVYRLKKK
;
A
#
# COMPACT_ATOMS: atom_id res chain seq x y z
N MET A 1 -10.43 -2.17 3.18
CA MET A 1 -9.87 -1.97 1.83
C MET A 1 -9.03 -0.69 1.83
N TYR A 2 -8.04 -0.57 0.94
CA TYR A 2 -7.21 0.62 0.77
C TYR A 2 -7.24 1.05 -0.69
N VAL A 3 -7.55 2.31 -0.97
CA VAL A 3 -7.65 2.86 -2.33
C VAL A 3 -6.65 4.00 -2.48
N PHE A 4 -5.71 3.85 -3.40
CA PHE A 4 -4.70 4.88 -3.71
C PHE A 4 -5.16 5.74 -4.87
N SER A 5 -5.05 7.06 -4.73
CA SER A 5 -5.47 8.04 -5.73
C SER A 5 -4.57 9.28 -5.75
N GLY A 6 -4.45 9.87 -6.94
CA GLY A 6 -4.04 11.27 -7.07
C GLY A 6 -5.20 12.22 -6.76
N TRP A 7 -4.88 13.49 -6.57
CA TRP A 7 -5.86 14.54 -6.24
C TRP A 7 -7.03 14.62 -7.24
N ASN A 8 -6.75 14.50 -8.53
CA ASN A 8 -7.75 14.73 -9.58
C ASN A 8 -8.97 13.78 -9.51
N ASN A 9 -8.77 12.58 -9.02
CA ASN A 9 -9.82 11.54 -8.96
C ASN A 9 -10.37 11.34 -7.55
N LEU A 10 -9.88 12.10 -6.57
CA LEU A 10 -10.23 11.86 -5.16
C LEU A 10 -11.73 12.01 -4.90
N LYS A 11 -12.36 13.06 -5.45
CA LYS A 11 -13.80 13.30 -5.30
C LYS A 11 -14.63 12.12 -5.81
N ASP A 12 -14.34 11.67 -7.03
CA ASP A 12 -15.11 10.60 -7.68
C ASP A 12 -14.94 9.26 -6.93
N ILE A 13 -13.74 9.01 -6.41
CA ILE A 13 -13.45 7.83 -5.59
C ILE A 13 -14.23 7.88 -4.27
N LEU A 14 -14.23 9.01 -3.57
CA LEU A 14 -14.99 9.15 -2.32
C LEU A 14 -16.48 8.94 -2.56
N THR A 15 -17.04 9.61 -3.59
CA THR A 15 -18.44 9.40 -3.99
C THR A 15 -18.74 7.93 -4.30
N ALA A 16 -17.90 7.28 -5.10
CA ALA A 16 -18.10 5.87 -5.44
C ALA A 16 -18.02 4.95 -4.22
N LEU A 17 -17.16 5.25 -3.25
CA LEU A 17 -17.06 4.49 -1.99
C LEU A 17 -18.34 4.64 -1.16
N ASP A 18 -18.85 5.86 -1.00
CA ASP A 18 -20.08 6.17 -0.25
C ASP A 18 -21.29 5.52 -0.91
N ASP A 19 -21.45 5.68 -2.22
CA ASP A 19 -22.56 5.10 -3.02
C ASP A 19 -22.59 3.57 -2.93
N ASN A 20 -21.44 2.94 -2.75
CA ASN A 20 -21.32 1.49 -2.56
C ASN A 20 -21.30 1.07 -1.08
N GLY A 21 -21.66 1.93 -0.15
CA GLY A 21 -21.82 1.60 1.27
C GLY A 21 -20.51 1.20 1.96
N PHE A 22 -19.39 1.84 1.60
CA PHE A 22 -18.17 1.75 2.38
C PHE A 22 -18.09 2.88 3.38
N THR A 23 -17.66 2.56 4.61
CA THR A 23 -17.33 3.58 5.63
C THR A 23 -15.86 3.92 5.54
N THR A 24 -15.53 5.21 5.46
CA THR A 24 -14.16 5.71 5.51
C THR A 24 -13.65 5.72 6.94
N ILE A 25 -12.57 4.98 7.20
CA ILE A 25 -11.91 4.91 8.51
C ILE A 25 -10.82 5.97 8.63
N ASN A 26 -9.93 6.08 7.63
CA ASN A 26 -8.88 7.09 7.58
C ASN A 26 -8.66 7.61 6.17
N HIS A 27 -8.34 8.89 6.07
CA HIS A 27 -7.68 9.48 4.92
C HIS A 27 -6.18 9.61 5.22
N ILE A 28 -5.37 8.83 4.53
CA ILE A 28 -3.94 8.70 4.73
C ILE A 28 -3.21 9.44 3.60
N ILE A 29 -2.16 10.17 3.94
CA ILE A 29 -1.29 10.85 2.98
C ILE A 29 0.00 10.06 2.83
N TRP A 30 0.23 9.48 1.67
CA TRP A 30 1.54 8.93 1.34
C TRP A 30 2.41 10.02 0.71
N LYS A 31 3.30 10.60 1.51
CA LYS A 31 4.29 11.58 1.06
C LYS A 31 5.55 10.88 0.55
N TYR A 32 6.01 11.31 -0.64
CA TYR A 32 7.27 10.86 -1.23
C TYR A 32 8.18 12.06 -1.51
N GLN A 33 9.50 11.79 -1.67
CA GLN A 33 10.52 12.86 -1.73
C GLN A 33 10.75 13.48 -3.12
N PHE A 34 9.96 13.12 -4.12
CA PHE A 34 10.17 13.59 -5.49
C PHE A 34 8.89 14.18 -6.08
N GLY A 35 9.02 15.36 -6.72
CA GLY A 35 7.98 15.99 -7.51
C GLY A 35 8.60 16.85 -8.61
N VAL A 36 7.88 17.02 -9.72
CA VAL A 36 8.33 17.88 -10.81
C VAL A 36 8.00 19.32 -10.46
N VAL A 37 9.01 20.18 -10.42
CA VAL A 37 8.86 21.62 -10.22
C VAL A 37 8.12 22.23 -11.40
N THR A 38 7.13 23.06 -11.11
CA THR A 38 6.32 23.78 -12.10
C THR A 38 6.30 25.28 -11.80
N SER A 39 6.10 26.10 -12.82
CA SER A 39 6.01 27.57 -12.66
C SER A 39 4.62 28.08 -12.28
N LYS A 40 3.56 27.23 -12.36
CA LYS A 40 2.15 27.69 -12.24
C LYS A 40 1.39 27.09 -11.05
N LYS A 41 1.98 26.15 -10.31
CA LYS A 41 1.35 25.50 -9.15
C LYS A 41 2.40 24.91 -8.21
N PHE A 42 1.98 24.59 -7.00
CA PHE A 42 2.82 23.85 -6.05
C PHE A 42 3.17 22.44 -6.57
N VAL A 43 4.32 21.94 -6.16
CA VAL A 43 4.79 20.59 -6.50
C VAL A 43 3.91 19.54 -5.84
N THR A 44 3.35 18.63 -6.63
CA THR A 44 2.65 17.47 -6.10
C THR A 44 3.67 16.46 -5.59
N SER A 45 3.62 16.16 -4.29
CA SER A 45 4.60 15.32 -3.59
C SER A 45 3.95 14.20 -2.74
N HIS A 46 2.68 13.90 -2.97
CA HIS A 46 1.96 12.88 -2.23
C HIS A 46 0.85 12.20 -3.06
N TYR A 47 0.42 11.04 -2.59
CA TYR A 47 -0.82 10.39 -2.99
C TYR A 47 -1.75 10.29 -1.79
N HIS A 48 -3.05 10.22 -2.08
CA HIS A 48 -4.09 9.92 -1.11
C HIS A 48 -4.25 8.41 -1.02
N CYS A 49 -4.42 7.89 0.20
CA CYS A 49 -4.77 6.50 0.46
C CYS A 49 -5.99 6.48 1.39
N ILE A 50 -7.12 6.01 0.89
CA ILE A 50 -8.36 5.96 1.64
C ILE A 50 -8.50 4.57 2.24
N PHE A 51 -8.48 4.48 3.58
CA PHE A 51 -8.76 3.25 4.29
C PHE A 51 -10.26 3.17 4.58
N VAL A 52 -10.92 2.14 4.05
CA VAL A 52 -12.36 1.95 4.16
C VAL A 52 -12.70 0.51 4.57
N CYS A 53 -13.90 0.33 5.14
CA CYS A 53 -14.46 -0.99 5.43
C CYS A 53 -15.94 -1.06 5.01
N LYS A 54 -16.48 -2.28 4.92
CA LYS A 54 -17.92 -2.53 4.71
C LYS A 54 -18.69 -2.63 6.03
N ASP A 55 -18.00 -3.02 7.09
CA ASP A 55 -18.60 -3.21 8.41
C ASP A 55 -17.58 -2.79 9.46
N GLU A 56 -17.85 -1.68 10.12
CA GLU A 56 -16.96 -1.11 11.14
C GLU A 56 -16.74 -2.04 12.33
N LYS A 57 -17.74 -2.89 12.65
CA LYS A 57 -17.64 -3.82 13.76
C LYS A 57 -16.80 -5.07 13.44
N LYS A 58 -16.57 -5.33 12.15
CA LYS A 58 -15.88 -6.56 11.69
C LYS A 58 -14.55 -6.26 10.99
N HIS A 59 -14.17 -5.00 10.77
CA HIS A 59 -12.89 -4.72 10.12
C HIS A 59 -11.73 -5.14 11.01
N LYS A 60 -10.69 -5.71 10.39
CA LYS A 60 -9.47 -6.11 11.10
C LYS A 60 -8.51 -4.93 11.22
N PHE A 61 -8.03 -4.66 12.42
CA PHE A 61 -6.92 -3.74 12.67
C PHE A 61 -6.10 -4.23 13.88
N PHE A 62 -4.81 -4.51 13.65
CA PHE A 62 -3.89 -5.11 14.62
C PHE A 62 -2.86 -4.07 15.09
N PRO A 63 -3.16 -3.25 16.10
CA PRO A 63 -2.38 -2.05 16.44
C PRO A 63 -0.95 -2.33 16.88
N TYR A 64 -0.62 -3.56 17.28
CA TYR A 64 0.72 -3.96 17.75
C TYR A 64 1.45 -4.93 16.81
N SER A 65 0.97 -5.09 15.57
CA SER A 65 1.52 -6.07 14.61
C SER A 65 2.93 -5.74 14.11
N ARG A 66 3.33 -4.47 14.14
CA ARG A 66 4.64 -4.00 13.66
C ARG A 66 5.58 -3.64 14.80
N PHE A 67 5.10 -2.97 15.83
CA PHE A 67 5.87 -2.54 16.98
C PHE A 67 5.11 -2.83 18.27
N LYS A 68 5.84 -3.33 19.27
CA LYS A 68 5.31 -3.51 20.61
C LYS A 68 5.00 -2.14 21.24
N LYS A 69 4.12 -2.11 22.24
CA LYS A 69 3.70 -0.89 22.92
C LYS A 69 4.88 -0.11 23.53
N GLU A 70 5.89 -0.82 24.00
CA GLU A 70 7.06 -0.29 24.69
C GLU A 70 8.17 0.14 23.74
N ALA A 71 8.07 -0.17 22.43
CA ALA A 71 9.09 0.12 21.45
C ALA A 71 9.27 1.63 21.25
N LYS A 72 10.51 2.10 21.39
CA LYS A 72 10.88 3.52 21.27
C LYS A 72 11.96 3.74 20.22
N THR A 73 12.00 4.94 19.68
CA THR A 73 13.11 5.45 18.88
C THR A 73 14.31 5.78 19.77
N PRO A 74 15.52 5.97 19.22
CA PRO A 74 16.69 6.39 20.00
C PRO A 74 16.49 7.70 20.77
N ASP A 75 15.66 8.61 20.27
CA ASP A 75 15.27 9.87 20.91
C ASP A 75 14.06 9.74 21.86
N GLY A 76 13.65 8.50 22.19
CA GLY A 76 12.63 8.20 23.19
C GLY A 76 11.18 8.29 22.76
N GLN A 77 10.89 8.60 21.47
CA GLN A 77 9.52 8.66 20.96
C GLN A 77 8.94 7.26 20.76
N SER A 78 7.62 7.13 20.89
CA SER A 78 6.92 5.85 20.65
C SER A 78 6.96 5.46 19.18
N LEU A 79 7.65 4.36 18.85
CA LEU A 79 7.61 3.77 17.49
C LEU A 79 6.22 3.32 17.11
N HIS A 80 5.46 2.77 18.05
CA HIS A 80 4.10 2.35 17.89
C HIS A 80 3.15 3.50 17.51
N TYR A 81 3.35 4.70 18.09
CA TYR A 81 2.60 5.90 17.71
C TYR A 81 2.99 6.37 16.32
N ARG A 82 4.30 6.62 16.09
CA ARG A 82 4.82 7.15 14.82
C ARG A 82 4.48 6.29 13.60
N ASP A 83 4.53 4.98 13.76
CA ASP A 83 4.21 4.08 12.65
C ASP A 83 2.71 4.09 12.30
N LYS A 84 1.83 4.53 13.22
CA LYS A 84 0.37 4.64 12.97
C LYS A 84 -0.10 6.03 12.57
N GLU A 85 0.79 7.01 12.49
CA GLU A 85 0.42 8.32 11.93
C GLU A 85 -0.15 8.15 10.52
N ASP A 86 -1.09 9.00 10.15
CA ASP A 86 -1.77 8.97 8.85
C ASP A 86 -1.00 9.71 7.74
N VAL A 87 0.15 10.30 8.05
CA VAL A 87 1.11 10.82 7.08
C VAL A 87 2.29 9.87 6.96
N TRP A 88 2.34 9.11 5.86
CA TRP A 88 3.38 8.13 5.61
C TRP A 88 4.50 8.73 4.76
N ILE A 89 5.67 8.90 5.33
CA ILE A 89 6.86 9.36 4.60
C ILE A 89 7.63 8.13 4.14
N ILE A 90 7.32 7.66 2.93
CA ILE A 90 7.91 6.45 2.34
C ILE A 90 8.38 6.77 0.92
N ASN A 91 9.66 6.51 0.63
CA ASN A 91 10.23 6.76 -0.67
C ASN A 91 9.60 5.89 -1.75
N ARG A 92 9.51 6.43 -2.97
CA ARG A 92 9.14 5.65 -4.14
C ARG A 92 10.17 4.55 -4.40
N GLU A 93 9.68 3.41 -4.85
CA GLU A 93 10.52 2.36 -5.42
C GLU A 93 10.47 2.45 -6.95
N TYR A 94 11.63 2.34 -7.57
CA TYR A 94 11.76 2.32 -9.03
C TYR A 94 12.12 0.92 -9.52
N TRP A 95 11.76 0.62 -10.75
CA TRP A 95 12.17 -0.60 -11.41
C TRP A 95 13.61 -0.48 -11.89
N THR A 96 14.39 -1.53 -11.63
CA THR A 96 15.71 -1.74 -12.24
C THR A 96 15.57 -2.82 -13.30
N GLY A 97 15.81 -2.49 -14.58
CA GLY A 97 15.67 -3.44 -15.69
C GLY A 97 14.64 -2.99 -16.74
N ASP A 98 14.44 -3.84 -17.76
CA ASP A 98 13.63 -3.53 -18.94
C ASP A 98 12.13 -3.78 -18.73
N ASP A 99 11.77 -4.74 -17.88
CA ASP A 99 10.38 -5.02 -17.54
C ASP A 99 9.87 -3.98 -16.54
N LYS A 100 9.04 -3.05 -16.98
CA LYS A 100 8.50 -1.95 -16.16
C LYS A 100 6.99 -1.88 -16.25
N THR A 101 6.36 -1.56 -15.12
CA THR A 101 4.98 -1.05 -15.10
C THR A 101 5.02 0.45 -14.82
N PRO A 102 4.06 1.26 -15.32
CA PRO A 102 4.07 2.71 -15.16
C PRO A 102 4.12 3.17 -13.69
N THR A 103 3.47 2.41 -12.81
CA THR A 103 3.38 2.72 -11.38
C THR A 103 3.75 1.49 -10.54
N LYS A 104 4.39 1.75 -9.41
CA LYS A 104 4.76 0.73 -8.44
C LYS A 104 4.52 1.27 -7.04
N LEU A 105 3.64 0.64 -6.28
CA LEU A 105 3.56 0.89 -4.84
C LEU A 105 4.80 0.33 -4.15
N PRO A 106 5.44 1.08 -3.24
CA PRO A 106 6.54 0.58 -2.45
C PRO A 106 6.15 -0.66 -1.62
N ALA A 107 7.05 -1.62 -1.54
CA ALA A 107 6.84 -2.84 -0.75
C ALA A 107 6.55 -2.53 0.72
N GLU A 108 7.14 -1.47 1.26
CA GLU A 108 6.93 -1.04 2.65
C GLU A 108 5.49 -0.60 2.93
N ILE A 109 4.86 0.13 1.99
CA ILE A 109 3.43 0.50 2.10
C ILE A 109 2.57 -0.74 2.18
N ILE A 110 2.79 -1.70 1.27
CA ILE A 110 1.98 -2.92 1.21
C ILE A 110 2.19 -3.77 2.46
N LYS A 111 3.43 -3.90 2.94
CA LYS A 111 3.71 -4.58 4.21
C LYS A 111 2.98 -3.94 5.38
N LYS A 112 3.06 -2.61 5.49
CA LYS A 112 2.38 -1.84 6.54
C LYS A 112 0.89 -2.12 6.53
N ILE A 113 0.23 -1.99 5.39
CA ILE A 113 -1.19 -2.27 5.22
C ILE A 113 -1.54 -3.70 5.63
N LEU A 114 -0.81 -4.69 5.09
CA LEU A 114 -1.11 -6.10 5.35
C LEU A 114 -0.88 -6.50 6.80
N GLN A 115 0.16 -5.97 7.44
CA GLN A 115 0.44 -6.26 8.84
C GLN A 115 -0.60 -5.65 9.78
N TYR A 116 -1.11 -4.45 9.50
CA TYR A 116 -2.16 -3.84 10.32
C TYR A 116 -3.55 -4.39 10.06
N SER A 117 -3.86 -4.88 8.85
CA SER A 117 -5.25 -5.17 8.45
C SER A 117 -5.50 -6.60 7.99
N SER A 118 -4.54 -7.50 8.15
CA SER A 118 -4.72 -8.91 7.81
C SER A 118 -3.84 -9.84 8.64
N GLU A 119 -4.18 -11.13 8.64
CA GLU A 119 -3.45 -12.22 9.29
C GLU A 119 -2.92 -13.23 8.27
N ARG A 120 -2.07 -14.16 8.73
CA ARG A 120 -1.64 -15.29 7.91
C ARG A 120 -2.87 -16.09 7.42
N ASN A 121 -2.81 -16.54 6.19
CA ASN A 121 -3.88 -17.25 5.47
C ASN A 121 -5.09 -16.41 5.05
N ASP A 122 -5.19 -15.13 5.42
CA ASP A 122 -6.21 -14.25 4.86
C ASP A 122 -6.04 -14.12 3.34
N LEU A 123 -7.14 -13.96 2.62
CA LEU A 123 -7.16 -13.71 1.18
C LEU A 123 -7.07 -12.20 0.91
N ILE A 124 -6.03 -11.80 0.17
CA ILE A 124 -5.80 -10.44 -0.28
C ILE A 124 -6.22 -10.33 -1.74
N LEU A 125 -7.13 -9.41 -2.02
CA LEU A 125 -7.61 -9.12 -3.38
C LEU A 125 -6.97 -7.84 -3.91
N ASP A 126 -6.41 -7.90 -5.11
CA ASP A 126 -5.97 -6.75 -5.89
C ASP A 126 -6.59 -6.79 -7.30
N PRO A 127 -7.67 -6.03 -7.56
CA PRO A 127 -8.34 -6.03 -8.84
C PRO A 127 -7.54 -5.33 -9.95
N PHE A 128 -6.43 -4.66 -9.64
CA PHE A 128 -5.55 -3.94 -10.56
C PHE A 128 -4.10 -4.37 -10.35
N LEU A 129 -3.82 -5.66 -10.53
CA LEU A 129 -2.61 -6.34 -10.09
C LEU A 129 -1.31 -5.69 -10.60
N GLY A 130 -1.32 -5.14 -11.82
CA GLY A 130 -0.15 -4.49 -12.43
C GLY A 130 1.09 -5.38 -12.39
N SER A 131 2.10 -4.90 -11.68
CA SER A 131 3.38 -5.63 -11.50
C SER A 131 3.30 -6.83 -10.54
N GLY A 132 2.16 -7.09 -9.92
CA GLY A 132 1.98 -8.13 -8.91
C GLY A 132 2.59 -7.80 -7.55
N GLN A 133 2.83 -6.52 -7.23
CA GLN A 133 3.51 -6.14 -6.00
C GLN A 133 2.73 -6.58 -4.75
N VAL A 134 1.40 -6.38 -4.75
CA VAL A 134 0.53 -6.83 -3.64
C VAL A 134 0.58 -8.34 -3.48
N ALA A 135 0.47 -9.09 -4.57
CA ALA A 135 0.51 -10.56 -4.54
C ALA A 135 1.85 -11.10 -4.02
N VAL A 136 2.98 -10.52 -4.48
CA VAL A 136 4.32 -10.90 -4.02
C VAL A 136 4.48 -10.67 -2.52
N ILE A 137 4.10 -9.49 -2.01
CA ILE A 137 4.22 -9.18 -0.58
C ILE A 137 3.24 -10.03 0.25
N SER A 138 2.02 -10.28 -0.25
CA SER A 138 1.06 -11.19 0.39
C SER A 138 1.65 -12.58 0.57
N LYS A 139 2.21 -13.16 -0.50
CA LYS A 139 2.90 -14.46 -0.46
C LYS A 139 4.03 -14.48 0.57
N MET A 140 4.89 -13.45 0.57
CA MET A 140 6.00 -13.33 1.52
C MET A 140 5.56 -13.30 2.98
N LEU A 141 4.42 -12.66 3.25
CA LEU A 141 3.86 -12.54 4.60
C LEU A 141 2.92 -13.70 4.96
N GLY A 142 2.82 -14.75 4.13
CA GLY A 142 2.00 -15.92 4.37
C GLY A 142 0.49 -15.69 4.20
N ARG A 143 0.10 -14.72 3.39
CA ARG A 143 -1.29 -14.48 2.98
C ARG A 143 -1.55 -15.17 1.65
N LYS A 144 -2.81 -15.56 1.42
CA LYS A 144 -3.31 -15.94 0.09
C LYS A 144 -3.53 -14.67 -0.73
N TYR A 145 -3.52 -14.77 -2.04
CA TYR A 145 -3.77 -13.63 -2.92
C TYR A 145 -4.60 -14.03 -4.13
N LEU A 146 -5.39 -13.09 -4.58
CA LEU A 146 -6.13 -13.13 -5.86
C LEU A 146 -5.95 -11.77 -6.53
N GLY A 147 -5.64 -11.75 -7.81
CA GLY A 147 -5.47 -10.50 -8.54
C GLY A 147 -5.85 -10.61 -10.00
N PHE A 148 -6.25 -9.49 -10.59
CA PHE A 148 -6.63 -9.39 -12.00
C PHE A 148 -5.74 -8.38 -12.70
N GLU A 149 -5.35 -8.70 -13.94
CA GLU A 149 -4.58 -7.81 -14.82
C GLU A 149 -4.99 -8.05 -16.26
N ILE A 150 -5.44 -7.01 -16.93
CA ILE A 150 -5.93 -7.08 -18.32
C ILE A 150 -4.78 -6.96 -19.33
N VAL A 151 -3.68 -6.29 -18.96
CA VAL A 151 -2.52 -6.11 -19.84
C VAL A 151 -1.64 -7.34 -19.77
N LYS A 152 -1.61 -8.13 -20.85
CA LYS A 152 -0.88 -9.40 -20.92
C LYS A 152 0.60 -9.29 -20.54
N GLN A 153 1.25 -8.20 -20.91
CA GLN A 153 2.66 -7.95 -20.55
C GLN A 153 2.84 -7.84 -19.04
N TYR A 154 1.97 -7.08 -18.35
CA TYR A 154 2.03 -6.91 -16.90
C TYR A 154 1.67 -8.19 -16.16
N TYR A 155 0.67 -8.92 -16.65
CA TYR A 155 0.31 -10.23 -16.12
C TYR A 155 1.51 -11.21 -16.19
N ASN A 156 2.18 -11.29 -17.35
CA ASN A 156 3.35 -12.16 -17.52
C ASN A 156 4.49 -11.74 -16.58
N PHE A 157 4.71 -10.44 -16.43
CA PHE A 157 5.72 -9.91 -15.51
C PHE A 157 5.40 -10.27 -14.04
N ALA A 158 4.16 -10.06 -13.60
CA ALA A 158 3.70 -10.44 -12.26
C ALA A 158 3.86 -11.94 -12.01
N SER A 159 3.49 -12.79 -12.99
CA SER A 159 3.61 -14.24 -12.91
C SER A 159 5.06 -14.69 -12.75
N LYS A 160 5.99 -14.14 -13.53
CA LYS A 160 7.44 -14.42 -13.41
C LYS A 160 7.96 -14.03 -12.01
N ARG A 161 7.53 -12.89 -11.47
CA ARG A 161 7.93 -12.45 -10.12
C ARG A 161 7.44 -13.40 -9.03
N LEU A 162 6.20 -13.87 -9.14
CA LEU A 162 5.60 -14.80 -8.17
C LEU A 162 6.27 -16.17 -8.19
N GLN A 163 6.77 -16.63 -9.35
CA GLN A 163 7.52 -17.89 -9.48
C GLN A 163 8.93 -17.79 -8.89
N LYS A 164 9.63 -16.68 -9.10
CA LYS A 164 11.05 -16.55 -8.77
C LYS A 164 11.36 -16.39 -7.27
N ASN A 165 10.43 -16.35 -6.35
CA ASN A 165 10.69 -16.10 -4.91
C ASN A 165 11.61 -14.86 -4.64
N VAL A 166 11.50 -13.80 -5.43
CA VAL A 166 12.52 -12.75 -5.62
C VAL A 166 12.50 -11.66 -4.53
N TYR A 167 11.99 -11.89 -3.35
CA TYR A 167 12.24 -10.97 -2.24
C TYR A 167 12.96 -11.67 -1.09
N ARG A 168 14.26 -11.85 -1.22
CA ARG A 168 15.10 -11.83 0.00
C ARG A 168 15.03 -10.41 0.54
N LEU A 169 14.28 -10.20 1.61
CA LEU A 169 14.39 -8.97 2.41
C LEU A 169 15.86 -8.82 2.77
N LYS A 170 16.52 -7.76 2.30
CA LYS A 170 17.81 -7.38 2.86
C LYS A 170 17.55 -7.17 4.34
N LYS A 171 18.05 -8.07 5.17
CA LYS A 171 18.14 -7.83 6.63
C LYS A 171 19.01 -6.58 6.77
N LYS A 172 18.43 -5.51 7.28
CA LYS A 172 19.20 -4.42 7.89
C LYS A 172 19.53 -4.81 9.30
#